data_b5efe7bcd191372275827bb28869006f
#
_entry.id   b5efe7bcd191372275827bb28869006f
#
_cell.length_a   1.000
_cell.length_b   1.000
_cell.length_c   1.000
_cell.angle_alpha   90.00
_cell.angle_beta   90.00
_cell.angle_gamma   90.00
#
_symmetry.space_group_name_H-M   'P 1'
#
loop_
_entity.id
_entity.type
_entity.pdbx_description
1 polymer ?
#
loop_
_entity_poly.entity_id
_entity_poly.type
_entity_poly.pdbx_seq_one_letter_code
_entity_poly.pdbx_strand_id
1 'polypeptide(L)'
;MNRWAAPLIVITILVFGVLLFMTQSKPKDSPTLPDDANTFKPISPPAQNQQGQVQGQQTQATQQQQAQQQQAQQQVVQATLAPEQEVKASYSAVIKTTKGNISVILRGDAAPRTVKNFIIKADSGFYKNLSWHRVEDWVIQGGDPQGDGSGGGSMQTELNQLPFTAGSLGIARKNDIRVSNDAQFFITKKDASWLNEQYTNFGQVTEGMDVVNSMVVGDKILSITVAQ
;
A
#
# COMPACT_ATOMS: atom_id res chain seq x y z
N MET A 1 -23.16 -25.08 -49.95
CA MET A 1 -21.98 -24.49 -50.55
C MET A 1 -21.95 -23.02 -50.20
N ASN A 2 -21.19 -22.61 -49.15
CA ASN A 2 -20.71 -21.24 -49.02
C ASN A 2 -19.65 -21.27 -47.91
N ARG A 3 -18.41 -21.13 -48.32
CA ARG A 3 -17.18 -21.12 -47.53
C ARG A 3 -16.97 -19.69 -47.02
N TRP A 4 -16.93 -19.49 -45.71
CA TRP A 4 -16.46 -18.23 -45.10
C TRP A 4 -15.01 -18.39 -44.70
N ALA A 5 -14.14 -17.69 -45.40
CA ALA A 5 -12.73 -17.58 -45.11
C ALA A 5 -12.52 -16.56 -43.98
N ALA A 6 -11.82 -16.98 -42.94
CA ALA A 6 -11.33 -16.08 -41.87
C ALA A 6 -10.05 -15.36 -42.31
N PRO A 7 -9.89 -14.06 -42.04
CA PRO A 7 -8.61 -13.38 -42.29
C PRO A 7 -7.60 -13.66 -41.13
N LEU A 8 -6.43 -14.13 -41.53
CA LEU A 8 -5.23 -14.20 -40.71
C LEU A 8 -4.76 -12.79 -40.38
N ILE A 9 -4.76 -12.44 -39.09
CA ILE A 9 -4.09 -11.22 -38.62
C ILE A 9 -2.64 -11.60 -38.31
N VAL A 10 -1.74 -11.11 -39.16
CA VAL A 10 -0.27 -11.20 -38.96
C VAL A 10 0.11 -10.13 -37.92
N ILE A 11 0.50 -10.57 -36.73
CA ILE A 11 1.08 -9.68 -35.69
C ILE A 11 2.57 -9.57 -35.97
N THR A 12 3.00 -8.42 -36.49
CA THR A 12 4.41 -8.07 -36.68
C THR A 12 4.99 -7.64 -35.33
N ILE A 13 5.86 -8.49 -34.78
CA ILE A 13 6.64 -8.14 -33.58
C ILE A 13 7.82 -7.27 -33.99
N LEU A 14 7.77 -5.98 -33.68
CA LEU A 14 8.92 -5.08 -33.77
C LEU A 14 9.83 -5.27 -32.56
N VAL A 15 10.93 -5.96 -32.75
CA VAL A 15 12.03 -6.07 -31.78
C VAL A 15 12.86 -4.79 -31.87
N PHE A 16 12.73 -3.89 -30.92
CA PHE A 16 13.66 -2.77 -30.75
C PHE A 16 14.92 -3.24 -30.01
N GLY A 17 16.01 -3.39 -30.76
CA GLY A 17 17.34 -3.65 -30.24
C GLY A 17 17.86 -2.42 -29.49
N VAL A 18 18.09 -2.56 -28.16
CA VAL A 18 18.83 -1.57 -27.38
C VAL A 18 20.32 -1.79 -27.59
N LEU A 19 20.96 -0.88 -28.35
CA LEU A 19 22.39 -0.82 -28.57
C LEU A 19 23.10 -0.31 -27.31
N LEU A 20 23.77 -1.20 -26.58
CA LEU A 20 24.55 -0.87 -25.39
C LEU A 20 25.89 -0.22 -25.84
N PHE A 21 26.01 1.08 -25.66
CA PHE A 21 27.28 1.80 -25.83
C PHE A 21 28.16 1.56 -24.58
N MET A 22 29.13 0.66 -24.70
CA MET A 22 30.23 0.55 -23.74
C MET A 22 31.28 1.62 -24.07
N THR A 23 31.35 2.66 -23.27
CA THR A 23 32.49 3.58 -23.25
C THR A 23 33.57 2.97 -22.35
N GLN A 24 34.64 2.49 -22.96
CA GLN A 24 35.88 2.12 -22.28
C GLN A 24 36.59 3.38 -21.79
N SER A 25 36.71 3.56 -20.49
CA SER A 25 37.63 4.52 -19.90
C SER A 25 38.98 3.87 -19.65
N LYS A 26 40.00 4.46 -20.24
CA LYS A 26 41.41 4.15 -20.17
C LYS A 26 41.95 4.27 -18.74
N PRO A 27 42.83 3.39 -18.26
CA PRO A 27 43.45 3.55 -16.95
C PRO A 27 44.50 4.65 -16.99
N LYS A 28 44.45 5.53 -16.00
CA LYS A 28 45.38 6.64 -15.80
C LYS A 28 46.56 6.15 -14.95
N ASP A 29 47.74 6.53 -15.38
CA ASP A 29 49.05 6.16 -14.89
C ASP A 29 49.25 6.26 -13.36
N SER A 30 49.95 5.26 -12.81
CA SER A 30 50.50 5.24 -11.47
C SER A 30 51.68 6.23 -11.35
N PRO A 31 51.78 7.01 -10.25
CA PRO A 31 52.99 7.73 -9.94
C PRO A 31 54.02 6.80 -9.26
N THR A 32 55.22 6.87 -9.80
CA THR A 32 56.46 6.25 -9.29
C THR A 32 56.85 6.83 -7.92
N LEU A 33 57.27 5.87 -7.02
CA LEU A 33 57.93 6.21 -5.75
C LEU A 33 59.34 6.74 -5.99
N PRO A 34 59.82 7.70 -5.24
CA PRO A 34 61.25 7.98 -5.14
C PRO A 34 61.85 7.13 -4.03
N ASP A 35 62.93 6.48 -4.39
CA ASP A 35 63.93 5.91 -3.47
C ASP A 35 64.58 7.06 -2.71
N ASP A 36 64.60 7.01 -1.40
CA ASP A 36 65.65 7.56 -0.61
C ASP A 36 65.87 6.81 0.70
N ALA A 37 67.10 6.42 0.85
CA ALA A 37 67.65 5.56 1.86
C ALA A 37 67.79 6.25 3.22
N ASN A 38 67.54 5.42 4.24
CA ASN A 38 68.38 5.32 5.46
C ASN A 38 68.50 6.55 6.37
N THR A 39 67.70 6.53 7.46
CA THR A 39 68.17 7.13 8.73
C THR A 39 67.60 6.35 9.91
N PHE A 40 68.47 5.56 10.53
CA PHE A 40 68.22 4.93 11.87
C PHE A 40 68.09 6.01 12.92
N LYS A 41 66.99 6.00 13.68
CA LYS A 41 66.85 6.76 14.92
C LYS A 41 66.49 5.80 16.09
N PRO A 42 67.09 5.99 17.26
CA PRO A 42 67.11 4.99 18.34
C PRO A 42 65.76 4.78 19.02
N ILE A 43 65.55 3.55 19.45
CA ILE A 43 64.38 3.01 20.14
C ILE A 43 64.29 3.60 21.55
N SER A 44 63.20 4.26 21.88
CA SER A 44 62.79 4.60 23.25
C SER A 44 61.98 3.46 23.88
N PRO A 45 62.04 3.22 25.20
CA PRO A 45 61.41 2.05 25.81
C PRO A 45 59.89 2.14 25.84
N PRO A 46 59.19 0.99 25.98
CA PRO A 46 57.73 0.91 25.82
C PRO A 46 57.01 1.55 27.00
N ALA A 47 56.08 2.44 26.69
CA ALA A 47 55.09 2.96 27.64
C ALA A 47 54.09 1.83 27.97
N GLN A 48 54.15 1.38 29.25
CA GLN A 48 53.17 0.46 29.78
C GLN A 48 51.84 1.15 30.03
N ASN A 49 50.75 0.45 29.73
CA ASN A 49 49.41 0.57 30.34
C ASN A 49 48.44 1.64 29.81
N GLN A 50 48.01 1.49 28.56
CA GLN A 50 46.72 2.08 28.14
C GLN A 50 45.73 1.10 27.47
N GLN A 51 46.08 -0.19 27.34
CA GLN A 51 45.21 -1.18 26.72
C GLN A 51 44.03 -1.66 27.60
N GLY A 52 44.12 -1.51 28.93
CA GLY A 52 43.06 -1.96 29.84
C GLY A 52 41.82 -1.07 29.92
N GLN A 53 41.94 0.24 29.63
CA GLN A 53 40.80 1.16 29.71
C GLN A 53 39.95 1.19 28.44
N VAL A 54 40.51 0.95 27.26
CA VAL A 54 39.78 0.96 25.97
C VAL A 54 38.92 -0.28 25.84
N GLN A 55 39.34 -1.45 26.34
CA GLN A 55 38.54 -2.67 26.31
C GLN A 55 37.31 -2.61 27.24
N GLY A 56 37.41 -1.96 28.40
CA GLY A 56 36.28 -1.79 29.32
C GLY A 56 35.17 -0.89 28.79
N GLN A 57 35.52 0.16 28.06
CA GLN A 57 34.53 1.07 27.44
C GLN A 57 33.83 0.48 26.23
N GLN A 58 34.52 -0.30 25.38
CA GLN A 58 33.92 -0.99 24.26
C GLN A 58 32.94 -2.08 24.72
N THR A 59 33.24 -2.81 25.78
CA THR A 59 32.35 -3.84 26.34
C THR A 59 31.07 -3.23 26.91
N GLN A 60 31.17 -2.09 27.62
CA GLN A 60 29.99 -1.40 28.16
C GLN A 60 29.10 -0.79 27.05
N ALA A 61 29.69 -0.21 26.02
CA ALA A 61 28.93 0.33 24.89
C ALA A 61 28.17 -0.77 24.13
N THR A 62 28.79 -1.93 23.92
CA THR A 62 28.16 -3.08 23.26
C THR A 62 27.02 -3.66 24.11
N GLN A 63 27.19 -3.74 25.42
CA GLN A 63 26.14 -4.22 26.34
C GLN A 63 24.96 -3.25 26.41
N GLN A 64 25.20 -1.93 26.38
CA GLN A 64 24.12 -0.94 26.33
C GLN A 64 23.34 -0.99 25.01
N GLN A 65 24.01 -1.17 23.87
CA GLN A 65 23.35 -1.34 22.59
C GLN A 65 22.52 -2.61 22.53
N GLN A 66 22.99 -3.72 23.05
CA GLN A 66 22.22 -4.98 23.13
C GLN A 66 21.00 -4.85 24.04
N ALA A 67 21.14 -4.17 25.21
CA ALA A 67 20.01 -3.92 26.10
C ALA A 67 18.94 -3.01 25.45
N GLN A 68 19.33 -1.98 24.70
CA GLN A 68 18.41 -1.13 23.97
C GLN A 68 17.69 -1.88 22.85
N GLN A 69 18.39 -2.76 22.12
CA GLN A 69 17.75 -3.61 21.10
C GLN A 69 16.77 -4.60 21.71
N GLN A 70 17.08 -5.20 22.85
CA GLN A 70 16.16 -6.09 23.57
C GLN A 70 14.92 -5.35 24.08
N GLN A 71 15.08 -4.13 24.61
CA GLN A 71 13.94 -3.31 25.03
C GLN A 71 13.06 -2.88 23.85
N ALA A 72 13.67 -2.51 22.71
CA ALA A 72 12.94 -2.19 21.50
C ALA A 72 12.16 -3.41 20.95
N GLN A 73 12.76 -4.60 20.97
CA GLN A 73 12.08 -5.84 20.59
C GLN A 73 10.92 -6.19 21.55
N GLN A 74 11.09 -6.00 22.85
CA GLN A 74 10.02 -6.22 23.84
C GLN A 74 8.87 -5.23 23.66
N GLN A 75 9.16 -3.96 23.34
CA GLN A 75 8.11 -2.97 23.02
C GLN A 75 7.33 -3.33 21.76
N VAL A 76 8.01 -3.83 20.72
CA VAL A 76 7.35 -4.31 19.49
C VAL A 76 6.46 -5.52 19.80
N VAL A 77 6.93 -6.48 20.59
CA VAL A 77 6.13 -7.65 21.00
C VAL A 77 4.94 -7.24 21.87
N GLN A 78 5.12 -6.30 22.81
CA GLN A 78 4.00 -5.78 23.62
C GLN A 78 2.99 -4.97 22.79
N ALA A 79 3.45 -4.18 21.82
CA ALA A 79 2.57 -3.48 20.90
C ALA A 79 1.79 -4.45 19.99
N THR A 80 2.38 -5.61 19.64
CA THR A 80 1.72 -6.68 18.89
C THR A 80 0.74 -7.48 19.75
N LEU A 81 0.94 -7.51 21.08
CA LEU A 81 0.06 -8.17 22.07
C LEU A 81 -0.96 -7.20 22.70
N ALA A 82 -0.95 -5.91 22.35
CA ALA A 82 -2.08 -5.04 22.68
C ALA A 82 -3.36 -5.68 22.13
N PRO A 83 -4.45 -5.77 22.92
CA PRO A 83 -5.68 -6.41 22.46
C PRO A 83 -6.08 -5.75 21.15
N GLU A 84 -6.03 -6.52 20.07
CA GLU A 84 -6.57 -6.11 18.79
C GLU A 84 -8.04 -5.81 19.06
N GLN A 85 -8.44 -4.54 18.94
CA GLN A 85 -9.84 -4.18 19.12
C GLN A 85 -10.65 -5.06 18.20
N GLU A 86 -11.46 -5.94 18.81
CA GLU A 86 -12.32 -6.85 18.07
C GLU A 86 -13.18 -6.04 17.11
N VAL A 87 -13.05 -6.34 15.83
CA VAL A 87 -13.88 -5.70 14.81
C VAL A 87 -15.28 -6.28 14.96
N LYS A 88 -16.28 -5.42 15.19
CA LYS A 88 -17.69 -5.86 15.25
C LYS A 88 -18.07 -6.54 13.93
N ALA A 89 -19.03 -7.46 14.00
CA ALA A 89 -19.53 -8.15 12.81
C ALA A 89 -20.05 -7.18 11.74
N SER A 90 -20.62 -6.03 12.15
CA SER A 90 -21.06 -5.00 11.23
C SER A 90 -21.04 -3.61 11.86
N TYR A 91 -20.95 -2.59 10.99
CA TYR A 91 -21.07 -1.16 11.36
C TYR A 91 -22.00 -0.47 10.38
N SER A 92 -22.80 0.48 10.88
CA SER A 92 -23.53 1.40 10.00
C SER A 92 -22.66 2.61 9.71
N ALA A 93 -22.63 3.04 8.44
CA ALA A 93 -21.90 4.26 8.06
C ALA A 93 -22.72 5.10 7.07
N VAL A 94 -22.43 6.40 7.04
CA VAL A 94 -23.02 7.34 6.09
C VAL A 94 -21.89 8.02 5.31
N ILE A 95 -21.92 7.87 4.01
CA ILE A 95 -21.05 8.57 3.05
C ILE A 95 -21.84 9.80 2.58
N LYS A 96 -21.47 10.99 3.07
CA LYS A 96 -22.03 12.26 2.61
C LYS A 96 -21.31 12.73 1.37
N THR A 97 -22.06 13.03 0.32
CA THR A 97 -21.53 13.45 -0.97
C THR A 97 -22.14 14.78 -1.44
N THR A 98 -21.63 15.32 -2.54
CA THR A 98 -22.21 16.52 -3.19
C THR A 98 -23.61 16.28 -3.75
N LYS A 99 -24.02 15.02 -3.94
CA LYS A 99 -25.34 14.63 -4.49
C LYS A 99 -26.33 14.17 -3.41
N GLY A 100 -25.87 13.92 -2.18
CA GLY A 100 -26.70 13.41 -1.09
C GLY A 100 -25.96 12.40 -0.22
N ASN A 101 -26.71 11.73 0.63
CA ASN A 101 -26.18 10.72 1.55
C ASN A 101 -26.35 9.31 0.97
N ILE A 102 -25.35 8.46 1.23
CA ILE A 102 -25.40 7.03 0.95
C ILE A 102 -25.21 6.32 2.28
N SER A 103 -26.23 5.62 2.76
CA SER A 103 -26.16 4.79 3.96
C SER A 103 -25.66 3.41 3.61
N VAL A 104 -24.71 2.90 4.39
CA VAL A 104 -24.08 1.59 4.12
C VAL A 104 -23.94 0.76 5.40
N ILE A 105 -23.97 -0.55 5.25
CA ILE A 105 -23.50 -1.50 6.27
C ILE A 105 -22.12 -1.99 5.85
N LEU A 106 -21.14 -1.88 6.75
CA LEU A 106 -19.80 -2.46 6.59
C LEU A 106 -19.77 -3.85 7.26
N ARG A 107 -19.18 -4.82 6.59
CA ARG A 107 -19.16 -6.24 6.98
C ARG A 107 -17.82 -6.61 7.59
N GLY A 108 -17.67 -6.30 8.89
CA GLY A 108 -16.46 -6.65 9.66
C GLY A 108 -16.27 -8.15 9.84
N ASP A 109 -17.36 -8.92 9.82
CA ASP A 109 -17.33 -10.39 9.83
C ASP A 109 -16.71 -11.01 8.57
N ALA A 110 -16.84 -10.33 7.42
CA ALA A 110 -16.36 -10.84 6.13
C ALA A 110 -15.00 -10.24 5.72
N ALA A 111 -14.69 -9.01 6.16
CA ALA A 111 -13.47 -8.30 5.78
C ALA A 111 -12.95 -7.42 6.95
N PRO A 112 -12.52 -8.01 8.08
CA PRO A 112 -12.22 -7.25 9.30
C PRO A 112 -11.11 -6.23 9.12
N ARG A 113 -10.02 -6.55 8.43
CA ARG A 113 -8.90 -5.62 8.20
C ARG A 113 -9.29 -4.47 7.27
N THR A 114 -10.05 -4.77 6.22
CA THR A 114 -10.55 -3.77 5.27
C THR A 114 -11.49 -2.79 5.97
N VAL A 115 -12.45 -3.31 6.76
CA VAL A 115 -13.40 -2.48 7.52
C VAL A 115 -12.67 -1.63 8.55
N LYS A 116 -11.75 -2.22 9.35
CA LYS A 116 -10.93 -1.47 10.32
C LYS A 116 -10.15 -0.32 9.66
N ASN A 117 -9.46 -0.60 8.56
CA ASN A 117 -8.71 0.41 7.81
C ASN A 117 -9.62 1.51 7.25
N PHE A 118 -10.79 1.14 6.71
CA PHE A 118 -11.78 2.08 6.20
C PHE A 118 -12.30 3.00 7.31
N ILE A 119 -12.61 2.47 8.50
CA ILE A 119 -13.05 3.24 9.67
C ILE A 119 -11.95 4.22 10.11
N ILE A 120 -10.71 3.77 10.28
CA ILE A 120 -9.58 4.62 10.69
C ILE A 120 -9.42 5.80 9.71
N LYS A 121 -9.51 5.55 8.40
CA LYS A 121 -9.42 6.60 7.38
C LYS A 121 -10.64 7.53 7.42
N ALA A 122 -11.84 7.01 7.65
CA ALA A 122 -13.06 7.81 7.78
C ALA A 122 -12.96 8.75 8.99
N ASP A 123 -12.61 8.22 10.17
CA ASP A 123 -12.50 8.96 11.43
C ASP A 123 -11.40 10.03 11.39
N SER A 124 -10.30 9.77 10.69
CA SER A 124 -9.24 10.78 10.46
C SER A 124 -9.62 11.88 9.46
N GLY A 125 -10.78 11.77 8.81
CA GLY A 125 -11.19 12.69 7.76
C GLY A 125 -10.46 12.52 6.44
N PHE A 126 -9.73 11.41 6.24
CA PHE A 126 -8.94 11.15 5.05
C PHE A 126 -9.75 11.29 3.75
N TYR A 127 -11.01 10.83 3.75
CA TYR A 127 -11.87 10.85 2.56
C TYR A 127 -12.46 12.22 2.23
N LYS A 128 -12.32 13.21 3.11
CA LYS A 128 -12.93 14.54 2.93
C LYS A 128 -12.41 15.22 1.67
N ASN A 129 -13.33 15.68 0.83
CA ASN A 129 -13.08 16.35 -0.46
C ASN A 129 -12.42 15.49 -1.54
N LEU A 130 -12.25 14.18 -1.33
CA LEU A 130 -11.82 13.28 -2.39
C LEU A 130 -12.94 13.12 -3.44
N SER A 131 -12.54 12.92 -4.68
CA SER A 131 -13.48 12.79 -5.81
C SER A 131 -13.86 11.35 -6.11
N TRP A 132 -15.04 11.19 -6.66
CA TRP A 132 -15.38 10.03 -7.45
C TRP A 132 -14.70 10.18 -8.82
N HIS A 133 -13.51 9.59 -8.96
CA HIS A 133 -12.63 9.77 -10.13
C HIS A 133 -12.99 8.84 -11.29
N ARG A 134 -13.76 7.79 -11.03
CA ARG A 134 -14.26 6.84 -12.05
C ARG A 134 -15.75 6.62 -11.83
N VAL A 135 -16.53 6.89 -12.87
CA VAL A 135 -17.98 6.66 -12.89
C VAL A 135 -18.33 6.02 -14.23
N GLU A 136 -18.85 4.82 -14.17
CA GLU A 136 -19.30 4.05 -15.32
C GLU A 136 -20.75 3.60 -15.12
N ASP A 137 -21.31 2.91 -16.09
CA ASP A 137 -22.69 2.43 -16.06
C ASP A 137 -22.94 1.36 -14.98
N TRP A 138 -21.89 0.71 -14.49
CA TRP A 138 -21.98 -0.37 -13.52
C TRP A 138 -21.29 -0.08 -12.18
N VAL A 139 -20.46 0.97 -12.08
CA VAL A 139 -19.63 1.25 -10.89
C VAL A 139 -19.37 2.75 -10.71
N ILE A 140 -19.22 3.17 -9.46
CA ILE A 140 -18.54 4.39 -9.07
C ILE A 140 -17.33 4.03 -8.20
N GLN A 141 -16.19 4.72 -8.38
CA GLN A 141 -14.96 4.49 -7.61
C GLN A 141 -14.39 5.83 -7.13
N GLY A 142 -14.02 5.87 -5.86
CA GLY A 142 -13.45 7.04 -5.18
C GLY A 142 -12.42 6.66 -4.13
N GLY A 143 -12.10 7.61 -3.24
CA GLY A 143 -11.15 7.38 -2.14
C GLY A 143 -9.68 7.53 -2.54
N ASP A 144 -9.41 7.97 -3.76
CA ASP A 144 -8.06 8.25 -4.23
C ASP A 144 -7.61 9.65 -3.80
N PRO A 145 -6.54 9.79 -2.99
CA PRO A 145 -6.02 11.10 -2.60
C PRO A 145 -5.45 11.92 -3.77
N GLN A 146 -5.09 11.28 -4.88
CA GLN A 146 -4.57 11.96 -6.07
C GLN A 146 -5.68 12.24 -7.10
N GLY A 147 -6.79 11.50 -7.06
CA GLY A 147 -7.95 11.73 -7.89
C GLY A 147 -7.82 11.26 -9.35
N ASP A 148 -6.80 10.50 -9.68
CA ASP A 148 -6.51 9.97 -11.03
C ASP A 148 -6.47 8.42 -11.08
N GLY A 149 -6.73 7.76 -9.96
CA GLY A 149 -6.69 6.31 -9.80
C GLY A 149 -5.33 5.75 -9.39
N SER A 150 -4.29 6.58 -9.26
CA SER A 150 -2.92 6.13 -8.96
C SER A 150 -2.60 6.10 -7.47
N GLY A 151 -3.32 6.85 -6.64
CA GLY A 151 -3.05 7.07 -5.23
C GLY A 151 -3.47 5.93 -4.31
N GLY A 152 -3.17 6.15 -3.02
CA GLY A 152 -3.34 5.16 -1.96
C GLY A 152 -2.15 4.20 -1.86
N GLY A 153 -2.11 3.48 -0.74
CA GLY A 153 -1.11 2.45 -0.45
C GLY A 153 -1.59 1.05 -0.79
N SER A 154 -1.09 0.07 -0.06
CA SER A 154 -1.40 -1.34 -0.27
C SER A 154 -1.77 -2.03 1.04
N MET A 155 -2.69 -2.97 0.97
CA MET A 155 -3.07 -3.85 2.07
C MET A 155 -3.31 -5.26 1.55
N GLN A 156 -3.28 -6.25 2.45
CA GLN A 156 -3.60 -7.62 2.08
C GLN A 156 -5.09 -7.73 1.70
N THR A 157 -5.37 -8.38 0.57
CA THR A 157 -6.75 -8.66 0.14
C THR A 157 -7.44 -9.65 1.09
N GLU A 158 -8.73 -9.44 1.35
CA GLU A 158 -9.61 -10.33 2.12
C GLU A 158 -10.71 -10.87 1.20
N LEU A 159 -10.39 -11.85 0.38
CA LEU A 159 -11.39 -12.51 -0.46
C LEU A 159 -12.44 -13.21 0.42
N ASN A 160 -13.70 -13.06 0.07
CA ASN A 160 -14.82 -13.65 0.78
C ASN A 160 -15.93 -14.07 -0.21
N GLN A 161 -16.97 -14.73 0.31
CA GLN A 161 -18.06 -15.26 -0.50
C GLN A 161 -19.26 -14.31 -0.64
N LEU A 162 -19.14 -13.04 -0.19
CA LEU A 162 -20.20 -12.07 -0.41
C LEU A 162 -20.33 -11.76 -1.89
N PRO A 163 -21.53 -11.91 -2.49
CA PRO A 163 -21.73 -11.62 -3.90
C PRO A 163 -21.66 -10.12 -4.17
N PHE A 164 -21.14 -9.74 -5.31
CA PHE A 164 -21.23 -8.37 -5.80
C PHE A 164 -22.56 -8.14 -6.52
N THR A 165 -23.55 -7.67 -5.75
CA THR A 165 -24.86 -7.22 -6.28
C THR A 165 -24.90 -5.70 -6.38
N ALA A 166 -25.99 -5.13 -6.90
CA ALA A 166 -26.18 -3.68 -6.91
C ALA A 166 -26.04 -3.10 -5.48
N GLY A 167 -25.21 -2.06 -5.33
CA GLY A 167 -24.91 -1.42 -4.04
C GLY A 167 -23.79 -2.08 -3.21
N SER A 168 -23.12 -3.11 -3.72
CA SER A 168 -21.98 -3.71 -3.00
C SER A 168 -20.78 -2.76 -2.94
N LEU A 169 -20.13 -2.70 -1.77
CA LEU A 169 -18.88 -1.97 -1.56
C LEU A 169 -17.69 -2.90 -1.74
N GLY A 170 -16.82 -2.57 -2.68
CA GLY A 170 -15.58 -3.30 -2.92
C GLY A 170 -14.36 -2.44 -2.72
N ILE A 171 -13.24 -3.04 -2.28
CA ILE A 171 -11.96 -2.35 -2.25
C ILE A 171 -11.25 -2.53 -3.59
N ALA A 172 -10.70 -1.44 -4.14
CA ALA A 172 -9.99 -1.48 -5.41
C ALA A 172 -8.66 -2.24 -5.28
N ARG A 173 -8.16 -2.81 -6.37
CA ARG A 173 -6.86 -3.45 -6.45
C ARG A 173 -6.21 -3.27 -7.82
N LYS A 174 -4.90 -3.49 -7.89
CA LYS A 174 -4.15 -3.61 -9.14
C LYS A 174 -4.16 -5.09 -9.61
N ASN A 175 -3.15 -5.51 -10.33
CA ASN A 175 -3.11 -6.83 -10.97
C ASN A 175 -2.95 -8.01 -9.99
N ASP A 176 -2.22 -7.83 -8.87
CA ASP A 176 -2.04 -8.90 -7.89
C ASP A 176 -3.30 -9.07 -7.03
N ILE A 177 -3.94 -10.24 -7.14
CA ILE A 177 -5.16 -10.57 -6.39
C ILE A 177 -4.94 -10.59 -4.87
N ARG A 178 -3.70 -10.74 -4.41
CA ARG A 178 -3.35 -10.77 -2.98
C ARG A 178 -3.22 -9.38 -2.36
N VAL A 179 -3.17 -8.34 -3.19
CA VAL A 179 -2.88 -6.97 -2.77
C VAL A 179 -3.98 -6.03 -3.22
N SER A 180 -4.73 -5.50 -2.25
CA SER A 180 -5.73 -4.45 -2.43
C SER A 180 -5.14 -3.07 -2.19
N ASN A 181 -5.81 -2.03 -2.71
CA ASN A 181 -5.53 -0.66 -2.34
C ASN A 181 -6.03 -0.41 -0.91
N ASP A 182 -5.36 0.42 -0.13
CA ASP A 182 -5.76 0.71 1.25
C ASP A 182 -6.72 1.90 1.38
N ALA A 183 -6.99 2.62 0.29
CA ALA A 183 -7.79 3.85 0.29
C ALA A 183 -8.93 3.83 -0.73
N GLN A 184 -8.69 3.35 -1.95
CA GLN A 184 -9.67 3.39 -3.02
C GLN A 184 -10.73 2.30 -2.87
N PHE A 185 -11.99 2.70 -2.91
CA PHE A 185 -13.14 1.81 -2.87
C PHE A 185 -14.12 2.12 -4.00
N PHE A 186 -14.99 1.17 -4.28
CA PHE A 186 -16.02 1.34 -5.30
C PHE A 186 -17.39 0.86 -4.79
N ILE A 187 -18.44 1.35 -5.42
CA ILE A 187 -19.82 0.90 -5.21
C ILE A 187 -20.37 0.46 -6.56
N THR A 188 -20.92 -0.74 -6.61
CA THR A 188 -21.57 -1.27 -7.81
C THR A 188 -22.93 -0.64 -8.01
N LYS A 189 -23.28 -0.25 -9.26
CA LYS A 189 -24.61 0.25 -9.62
C LYS A 189 -25.58 -0.88 -9.98
N LYS A 190 -25.04 -2.02 -10.38
CA LYS A 190 -25.78 -3.24 -10.77
C LYS A 190 -25.00 -4.48 -10.36
N ASP A 191 -25.58 -5.64 -10.53
CA ASP A 191 -24.93 -6.92 -10.25
C ASP A 191 -23.65 -7.06 -11.06
N ALA A 192 -22.59 -7.49 -10.39
CA ALA A 192 -21.23 -7.58 -10.93
C ALA A 192 -20.56 -8.91 -10.50
N SER A 193 -21.22 -10.03 -10.81
CA SER A 193 -20.80 -11.37 -10.36
C SER A 193 -19.38 -11.76 -10.82
N TRP A 194 -18.84 -11.13 -11.85
CA TRP A 194 -17.44 -11.32 -12.29
C TRP A 194 -16.40 -10.81 -11.30
N LEU A 195 -16.82 -10.04 -10.28
CA LEU A 195 -15.96 -9.58 -9.18
C LEU A 195 -15.94 -10.55 -7.99
N ASN A 196 -16.86 -11.52 -7.94
CA ASN A 196 -16.96 -12.49 -6.86
C ASN A 196 -15.64 -13.24 -6.72
N GLU A 197 -15.15 -13.37 -5.47
CA GLU A 197 -13.88 -14.05 -5.15
C GLU A 197 -12.65 -13.46 -5.86
N GLN A 198 -12.80 -12.29 -6.53
CA GLN A 198 -11.72 -11.55 -7.17
C GLN A 198 -11.39 -10.24 -6.45
N TYR A 199 -12.35 -9.70 -5.71
CA TYR A 199 -12.22 -8.47 -4.94
C TYR A 199 -12.75 -8.69 -3.52
N THR A 200 -12.24 -7.91 -2.56
CA THR A 200 -12.83 -7.85 -1.22
C THR A 200 -14.16 -7.11 -1.29
N ASN A 201 -15.27 -7.80 -1.03
CA ASN A 201 -16.54 -7.17 -0.74
C ASN A 201 -16.61 -6.91 0.77
N PHE A 202 -16.74 -5.64 1.19
CA PHE A 202 -16.69 -5.26 2.59
C PHE A 202 -17.94 -4.51 3.08
N GLY A 203 -18.98 -4.39 2.24
CA GLY A 203 -20.20 -3.73 2.65
C GLY A 203 -21.29 -3.68 1.58
N GLN A 204 -22.41 -3.09 1.97
CA GLN A 204 -23.60 -2.96 1.15
C GLN A 204 -24.29 -1.63 1.39
N VAL A 205 -24.73 -0.95 0.32
CA VAL A 205 -25.63 0.21 0.41
C VAL A 205 -27.00 -0.24 0.93
N THR A 206 -27.50 0.44 1.93
CA THR A 206 -28.84 0.21 2.48
C THR A 206 -29.84 1.27 2.03
N GLU A 207 -29.34 2.51 1.82
CA GLU A 207 -30.14 3.62 1.32
C GLU A 207 -29.29 4.54 0.43
N GLY A 208 -29.91 5.25 -0.51
CA GLY A 208 -29.23 6.23 -1.37
C GLY A 208 -28.67 5.63 -2.67
N MET A 209 -29.22 4.55 -3.18
CA MET A 209 -28.87 4.03 -4.52
C MET A 209 -29.21 5.01 -5.64
N ASP A 210 -30.20 5.85 -5.48
CA ASP A 210 -30.52 6.97 -6.37
C ASP A 210 -29.36 7.98 -6.43
N VAL A 211 -28.77 8.29 -5.26
CA VAL A 211 -27.56 9.13 -5.15
C VAL A 211 -26.37 8.45 -5.87
N VAL A 212 -26.14 7.15 -5.62
CA VAL A 212 -25.08 6.38 -6.31
C VAL A 212 -25.26 6.43 -7.83
N ASN A 213 -26.50 6.28 -8.32
CA ASN A 213 -26.81 6.29 -9.75
C ASN A 213 -26.67 7.68 -10.39
N SER A 214 -26.86 8.76 -9.62
CA SER A 214 -26.74 10.15 -10.09
C SER A 214 -25.31 10.70 -10.09
N MET A 215 -24.34 9.96 -9.54
CA MET A 215 -22.94 10.39 -9.49
C MET A 215 -22.33 10.61 -10.85
N VAL A 216 -21.51 11.65 -10.96
CA VAL A 216 -20.67 11.95 -12.11
C VAL A 216 -19.21 12.09 -11.71
N VAL A 217 -18.29 11.95 -12.64
CA VAL A 217 -16.86 12.16 -12.38
C VAL A 217 -16.63 13.57 -11.84
N GLY A 218 -15.89 13.66 -10.73
CA GLY A 218 -15.59 14.91 -10.05
C GLY A 218 -16.50 15.26 -8.87
N ASP A 219 -17.65 14.60 -8.70
CA ASP A 219 -18.44 14.70 -7.47
C ASP A 219 -17.57 14.33 -6.26
N LYS A 220 -17.88 14.90 -5.08
CA LYS A 220 -17.01 14.80 -3.90
C LYS A 220 -17.63 13.98 -2.78
N ILE A 221 -16.76 13.30 -2.05
CA ILE A 221 -17.04 12.78 -0.71
C ILE A 221 -16.84 13.94 0.26
N LEU A 222 -17.89 14.39 0.94
CA LEU A 222 -17.83 15.49 1.91
C LEU A 222 -17.38 14.99 3.29
N SER A 223 -17.87 13.83 3.70
CA SER A 223 -17.46 13.13 4.93
C SER A 223 -17.91 11.66 4.87
N ILE A 224 -17.27 10.82 5.66
CA ILE A 224 -17.75 9.48 6.00
C ILE A 224 -17.83 9.42 7.51
N THR A 225 -19.00 9.05 8.05
CA THR A 225 -19.23 8.90 9.49
C THR A 225 -19.62 7.44 9.75
N VAL A 226 -18.96 6.81 10.70
CA VAL A 226 -19.24 5.42 11.09
C VAL A 226 -19.85 5.42 12.49
N ALA A 227 -21.00 4.76 12.66
CA ALA A 227 -21.59 4.55 13.98
C ALA A 227 -20.80 3.44 14.71
N GLN A 228 -20.29 3.79 15.88
CA GLN A 228 -19.51 2.91 16.73
C GLN A 228 -20.38 2.13 17.73
#